data_2f7c9db761e8e8b2c6702321ce9972a0
#
_entry.id   2f7c9db761e8e8b2c6702321ce9972a0
#
_cell.length_a   1.000
_cell.length_b   1.000
_cell.length_c   1.000
_cell.angle_alpha   90.00
_cell.angle_beta   90.00
_cell.angle_gamma   90.00
#
_symmetry.space_group_name_H-M   'P 1'
#
loop_
_entity.id
_entity.type
_entity.pdbx_description
1 polymer ?
#
loop_
_entity_poly.entity_id
_entity_poly.type
_entity_poly.pdbx_seq_one_letter_code
_entity_poly.pdbx_strand_id
1 'polypeptide(L)'
;MAKQETTCDDILKKLRAKQYRPVYYLMGEESYYIDLISDYIVDNVLTDTEKEFNLTVVYGADVDIATVINAAKRYPMMSERQVVVVKEAQAIRNMEELSYYLQKPLNSTILVLCHKHGVLDRRKKLAAEIEKVGVLFESKKVKDAQLPAFITSYMKRKGVDLDPKATSMLADFVGTDLSRLTGELEKLIITLPKGQTRVTPEQIERNIGISKDYNNFELRSAIVEKDILKANKIIKYFEENPKTNPIQMTLSLLFGFFSNLMLAYYAPEKTEQGIASFIGLKTPWQSREYLSAMRRYSGVKTMQIIGEIRYADAKSKGVGNSSLSDGDILRELVFKILH
;
A
#
# COMPACT_ATOMS: atom_id res chain seq x y z
N MET A 1 10.90 -24.89 14.33
CA MET A 1 11.47 -23.64 13.81
C MET A 1 10.43 -22.97 12.90
N ALA A 2 10.03 -21.75 13.17
CA ALA A 2 9.13 -21.01 12.29
C ALA A 2 9.82 -20.85 10.92
N LYS A 3 9.18 -21.30 9.85
CA LYS A 3 9.66 -21.14 8.48
C LYS A 3 9.72 -19.64 8.18
N GLN A 4 10.89 -19.12 7.88
CA GLN A 4 11.06 -17.70 7.56
C GLN A 4 10.20 -17.38 6.33
N GLU A 5 9.24 -16.47 6.45
CA GLU A 5 8.39 -16.05 5.32
C GLU A 5 9.28 -15.45 4.25
N THR A 6 9.19 -15.96 3.01
CA THR A 6 9.92 -15.44 1.87
C THR A 6 9.37 -14.06 1.52
N THR A 7 10.19 -13.02 1.51
CA THR A 7 9.77 -11.67 1.17
C THR A 7 9.84 -11.43 -0.34
N CYS A 8 9.14 -10.40 -0.82
CA CYS A 8 9.22 -9.97 -2.23
C CYS A 8 10.66 -9.63 -2.63
N ASP A 9 11.40 -8.93 -1.76
CA ASP A 9 12.80 -8.56 -2.02
C ASP A 9 13.71 -9.79 -2.13
N ASP A 10 13.48 -10.85 -1.33
CA ASP A 10 14.22 -12.12 -1.44
C ASP A 10 13.97 -12.81 -2.78
N ILE A 11 12.72 -12.81 -3.24
CA ILE A 11 12.37 -13.38 -4.55
C ILE A 11 13.06 -12.61 -5.66
N LEU A 12 12.92 -11.28 -5.68
CA LEU A 12 13.55 -10.43 -6.69
C LEU A 12 15.09 -10.54 -6.69
N LYS A 13 15.70 -10.68 -5.50
CA LYS A 13 17.16 -10.91 -5.39
C LYS A 13 17.58 -12.21 -6.06
N LYS A 14 16.83 -13.31 -5.85
CA LYS A 14 17.08 -14.60 -6.52
C LYS A 14 16.85 -14.52 -8.02
N LEU A 15 15.79 -13.85 -8.47
CA LEU A 15 15.49 -13.64 -9.88
C LEU A 15 16.61 -12.86 -10.60
N ARG A 16 17.12 -11.78 -9.97
CA ARG A 16 18.27 -11.02 -10.48
C ARG A 16 19.56 -11.85 -10.58
N ALA A 17 19.72 -12.79 -9.66
CA ALA A 17 20.82 -13.76 -9.70
C ALA A 17 20.57 -14.93 -10.68
N LYS A 18 19.49 -14.87 -11.49
CA LYS A 18 19.06 -15.92 -12.44
C LYS A 18 18.81 -17.29 -11.77
N GLN A 19 18.48 -17.28 -10.48
CA GLN A 19 18.13 -18.47 -9.69
C GLN A 19 16.63 -18.71 -9.78
N TYR A 20 16.17 -19.26 -10.90
CA TYR A 20 14.76 -19.49 -11.15
C TYR A 20 14.27 -20.77 -10.51
N ARG A 21 12.98 -20.76 -10.11
CA ARG A 21 12.23 -21.96 -9.69
C ARG A 21 11.18 -22.28 -10.76
N PRO A 22 10.80 -23.55 -10.91
CA PRO A 22 9.85 -23.94 -11.96
C PRO A 22 8.43 -23.40 -11.73
N VAL A 23 8.05 -23.08 -10.49
CA VAL A 23 6.71 -22.59 -10.17
C VAL A 23 6.80 -21.42 -9.18
N TYR A 24 6.05 -20.35 -9.49
CA TYR A 24 5.79 -19.22 -8.60
C TYR A 24 4.29 -19.09 -8.41
N TYR A 25 3.80 -19.39 -7.22
CA TYR A 25 2.43 -19.14 -6.82
C TYR A 25 2.41 -17.87 -5.96
N LEU A 26 1.96 -16.78 -6.56
CA LEU A 26 1.94 -15.44 -5.97
C LEU A 26 0.51 -15.13 -5.57
N MET A 27 0.22 -14.98 -4.28
CA MET A 27 -1.13 -14.80 -3.76
C MET A 27 -1.19 -13.67 -2.74
N GLY A 28 -2.39 -13.15 -2.47
CA GLY A 28 -2.63 -12.21 -1.37
C GLY A 28 -3.41 -10.96 -1.75
N GLU A 29 -3.57 -10.11 -0.76
CA GLU A 29 -4.40 -8.89 -0.84
C GLU A 29 -3.69 -7.72 -1.53
N GLU A 30 -2.34 -7.65 -1.48
CA GLU A 30 -1.58 -6.58 -2.07
C GLU A 30 -1.11 -6.97 -3.47
N SER A 31 -1.87 -6.55 -4.47
CA SER A 31 -1.61 -6.88 -5.88
C SER A 31 -0.29 -6.33 -6.40
N TYR A 32 0.18 -5.20 -5.87
CA TYR A 32 1.41 -4.57 -6.28
C TYR A 32 2.63 -5.51 -6.28
N TYR A 33 2.82 -6.26 -5.18
CA TYR A 33 3.97 -7.17 -5.10
C TYR A 33 3.83 -8.41 -6.00
N ILE A 34 2.59 -8.85 -6.25
CA ILE A 34 2.31 -9.95 -7.19
C ILE A 34 2.68 -9.52 -8.61
N ASP A 35 2.22 -8.33 -9.02
CA ASP A 35 2.54 -7.78 -10.33
C ASP A 35 4.04 -7.49 -10.46
N LEU A 36 4.67 -6.90 -9.44
CA LEU A 36 6.10 -6.61 -9.46
C LEU A 36 6.98 -7.84 -9.72
N ILE A 37 6.66 -8.98 -9.09
CA ILE A 37 7.39 -10.24 -9.31
C ILE A 37 7.06 -10.83 -10.69
N SER A 38 5.79 -10.87 -11.05
CA SER A 38 5.32 -11.41 -12.33
C SER A 38 5.90 -10.64 -13.50
N ASP A 39 5.83 -9.30 -13.47
CA ASP A 39 6.31 -8.44 -14.55
C ASP A 39 7.84 -8.51 -14.64
N TYR A 40 8.56 -8.58 -13.49
CA TYR A 40 9.99 -8.82 -13.52
C TYR A 40 10.36 -10.11 -14.27
N ILE A 41 9.60 -11.21 -14.04
CA ILE A 41 9.84 -12.48 -14.74
C ILE A 41 9.58 -12.33 -16.24
N VAL A 42 8.47 -11.71 -16.63
CA VAL A 42 8.11 -11.46 -18.04
C VAL A 42 9.16 -10.62 -18.75
N ASP A 43 9.69 -9.60 -18.08
CA ASP A 43 10.59 -8.64 -18.71
C ASP A 43 12.04 -9.14 -18.81
N ASN A 44 12.47 -10.00 -17.86
CA ASN A 44 13.91 -10.26 -17.69
C ASN A 44 14.33 -11.72 -17.91
N VAL A 45 13.41 -12.67 -18.07
CA VAL A 45 13.78 -14.09 -18.24
C VAL A 45 14.09 -14.41 -19.69
N LEU A 46 13.31 -13.85 -20.62
CA LEU A 46 13.40 -14.06 -22.05
C LEU A 46 13.82 -12.78 -22.74
N THR A 47 14.60 -12.90 -23.81
CA THR A 47 14.84 -11.80 -24.77
C THR A 47 13.57 -11.51 -25.56
N ASP A 48 13.47 -10.35 -26.20
CA ASP A 48 12.27 -9.98 -26.96
C ASP A 48 11.96 -10.96 -28.08
N THR A 49 12.99 -11.47 -28.78
CA THR A 49 12.83 -12.51 -29.82
C THR A 49 12.33 -13.83 -29.22
N GLU A 50 12.85 -14.23 -28.04
CA GLU A 50 12.41 -15.48 -27.39
C GLU A 50 10.98 -15.37 -26.86
N LYS A 51 10.51 -14.19 -26.45
CA LYS A 51 9.14 -13.95 -25.98
C LYS A 51 8.09 -14.30 -27.03
N GLU A 52 8.39 -14.11 -28.32
CA GLU A 52 7.45 -14.40 -29.40
C GLU A 52 7.01 -15.88 -29.42
N PHE A 53 7.90 -16.81 -29.04
CA PHE A 53 7.63 -18.24 -29.06
C PHE A 53 7.51 -18.89 -27.68
N ASN A 54 8.08 -18.29 -26.65
CA ASN A 54 8.25 -18.91 -25.34
C ASN A 54 7.54 -18.18 -24.19
N LEU A 55 6.85 -17.06 -24.45
CA LEU A 55 6.01 -16.38 -23.48
C LEU A 55 4.53 -16.68 -23.74
N THR A 56 3.87 -17.23 -22.73
CA THR A 56 2.41 -17.42 -22.76
C THR A 56 1.82 -16.66 -21.58
N VAL A 57 0.94 -15.70 -21.84
CA VAL A 57 0.19 -14.97 -20.81
C VAL A 57 -1.29 -15.24 -21.05
N VAL A 58 -1.96 -15.76 -20.02
CA VAL A 58 -3.40 -16.08 -20.06
C VAL A 58 -4.08 -15.56 -18.81
N TYR A 59 -5.41 -15.39 -18.88
CA TYR A 59 -6.24 -15.02 -17.73
C TYR A 59 -6.98 -16.23 -17.21
N GLY A 60 -7.07 -16.37 -15.89
CA GLY A 60 -7.71 -17.52 -15.26
C GLY A 60 -9.19 -17.70 -15.59
N ALA A 61 -9.89 -16.65 -16.02
CA ALA A 61 -11.28 -16.72 -16.47
C ALA A 61 -11.42 -17.37 -17.87
N ASP A 62 -10.35 -17.32 -18.69
CA ASP A 62 -10.37 -17.73 -20.11
C ASP A 62 -9.83 -19.16 -20.31
N VAL A 63 -9.23 -19.75 -19.28
CA VAL A 63 -8.57 -21.07 -19.39
C VAL A 63 -8.94 -21.98 -18.22
N ASP A 64 -8.86 -23.28 -18.46
CA ASP A 64 -8.88 -24.30 -17.42
C ASP A 64 -7.47 -24.70 -16.98
N ILE A 65 -7.39 -25.43 -15.87
CA ILE A 65 -6.11 -25.87 -15.31
C ILE A 65 -5.37 -26.85 -16.24
N ALA A 66 -6.11 -27.66 -17.02
CA ALA A 66 -5.53 -28.60 -17.98
C ALA A 66 -4.79 -27.85 -19.11
N THR A 67 -5.37 -26.78 -19.62
CA THR A 67 -4.73 -25.90 -20.61
C THR A 67 -3.44 -25.27 -20.06
N VAL A 68 -3.45 -24.80 -18.82
CA VAL A 68 -2.26 -24.25 -18.14
C VAL A 68 -1.18 -25.32 -18.00
N ILE A 69 -1.54 -26.53 -17.54
CA ILE A 69 -0.61 -27.66 -17.40
C ILE A 69 -0.02 -28.05 -18.75
N ASN A 70 -0.84 -28.10 -19.79
CA ASN A 70 -0.37 -28.43 -21.15
C ASN A 70 0.61 -27.38 -21.68
N ALA A 71 0.31 -26.09 -21.47
CA ALA A 71 1.25 -25.01 -21.81
C ALA A 71 2.57 -25.14 -21.03
N ALA A 72 2.50 -25.42 -19.72
CA ALA A 72 3.68 -25.56 -18.87
C ALA A 72 4.54 -26.80 -19.20
N LYS A 73 3.96 -27.84 -19.83
CA LYS A 73 4.66 -29.07 -20.25
C LYS A 73 5.31 -28.99 -21.62
N ARG A 74 5.12 -27.89 -22.36
CA ARG A 74 5.84 -27.69 -23.65
C ARG A 74 7.31 -27.47 -23.39
N TYR A 75 8.12 -27.83 -24.37
CA TYR A 75 9.54 -27.47 -24.38
C TYR A 75 9.72 -26.10 -25.04
N PRO A 76 10.67 -25.29 -24.58
CA PRO A 76 10.97 -24.01 -25.20
C PRO A 76 11.48 -24.20 -26.62
N MET A 77 11.19 -23.25 -27.51
CA MET A 77 11.63 -23.20 -28.88
C MET A 77 12.79 -22.22 -29.00
N MET A 78 13.97 -22.72 -29.46
CA MET A 78 15.18 -21.90 -29.64
C MET A 78 15.58 -21.06 -28.44
N SER A 79 15.26 -21.53 -27.24
CA SER A 79 15.55 -20.88 -25.96
C SER A 79 15.78 -21.92 -24.87
N GLU A 80 16.49 -21.56 -23.80
CA GLU A 80 16.68 -22.44 -22.63
C GLU A 80 15.42 -22.56 -21.78
N ARG A 81 14.53 -21.56 -21.88
CA ARG A 81 13.35 -21.45 -20.99
C ARG A 81 12.11 -20.98 -21.71
N GLN A 82 10.96 -21.35 -21.16
CA GLN A 82 9.67 -20.74 -21.45
C GLN A 82 9.06 -20.15 -20.17
N VAL A 83 8.21 -19.16 -20.35
CA VAL A 83 7.47 -18.51 -19.25
C VAL A 83 5.97 -18.64 -19.53
N VAL A 84 5.24 -19.18 -18.57
CA VAL A 84 3.77 -19.26 -18.62
C VAL A 84 3.22 -18.47 -17.45
N VAL A 85 2.48 -17.40 -17.72
CA VAL A 85 1.88 -16.52 -16.69
C VAL A 85 0.37 -16.64 -16.74
N VAL A 86 -0.21 -16.96 -15.61
CA VAL A 86 -1.66 -16.95 -15.41
C VAL A 86 -2.03 -15.75 -14.55
N LYS A 87 -2.58 -14.73 -15.17
CA LYS A 87 -3.17 -13.57 -14.46
C LYS A 87 -4.54 -13.98 -13.92
N GLU A 88 -4.92 -13.44 -12.75
CA GLU A 88 -6.21 -13.73 -12.09
C GLU A 88 -6.44 -15.24 -11.87
N ALA A 89 -5.41 -15.95 -11.40
CA ALA A 89 -5.44 -17.40 -11.23
C ALA A 89 -6.53 -17.90 -10.25
N GLN A 90 -7.09 -17.02 -9.40
CA GLN A 90 -8.24 -17.33 -8.54
C GLN A 90 -9.51 -17.66 -9.32
N ALA A 91 -9.62 -17.28 -10.58
CA ALA A 91 -10.76 -17.59 -11.43
C ALA A 91 -10.72 -19.02 -12.00
N ILE A 92 -9.57 -19.70 -11.95
CA ILE A 92 -9.43 -21.08 -12.44
C ILE A 92 -10.19 -22.03 -11.51
N ARG A 93 -11.04 -22.85 -12.13
CA ARG A 93 -11.69 -23.97 -11.44
C ARG A 93 -10.73 -25.17 -11.31
N ASN A 94 -10.94 -25.98 -10.27
CA ASN A 94 -10.19 -27.22 -10.04
C ASN A 94 -8.67 -27.00 -9.91
N MET A 95 -8.22 -25.91 -9.29
CA MET A 95 -6.80 -25.57 -9.10
C MET A 95 -6.01 -26.72 -8.46
N GLU A 96 -6.67 -27.61 -7.72
CA GLU A 96 -6.08 -28.79 -7.10
C GLU A 96 -5.44 -29.75 -8.11
N GLU A 97 -5.90 -29.78 -9.36
CA GLU A 97 -5.33 -30.60 -10.42
C GLU A 97 -3.92 -30.16 -10.83
N LEU A 98 -3.49 -28.95 -10.46
CA LEU A 98 -2.09 -28.50 -10.61
C LEU A 98 -1.11 -29.50 -9.95
N SER A 99 -1.54 -30.23 -8.93
CA SER A 99 -0.77 -31.30 -8.28
C SER A 99 -0.19 -32.32 -9.27
N TYR A 100 -0.85 -32.60 -10.41
CA TYR A 100 -0.32 -33.49 -11.45
C TYR A 100 0.93 -32.94 -12.11
N TYR A 101 1.01 -31.62 -12.30
CA TYR A 101 2.21 -30.98 -12.83
C TYR A 101 3.33 -30.87 -11.79
N LEU A 102 2.97 -30.60 -10.53
CA LEU A 102 3.93 -30.39 -9.44
C LEU A 102 4.71 -31.66 -9.07
N GLN A 103 4.22 -32.84 -9.44
CA GLN A 103 4.96 -34.09 -9.23
C GLN A 103 6.28 -34.14 -10.02
N LYS A 104 6.29 -33.60 -11.23
CA LYS A 104 7.47 -33.55 -12.12
C LYS A 104 7.42 -32.28 -12.98
N PRO A 105 7.65 -31.10 -12.41
CA PRO A 105 7.65 -29.87 -13.16
C PRO A 105 8.88 -29.81 -14.08
N LEU A 106 8.74 -29.18 -15.25
CA LEU A 106 9.87 -28.98 -16.16
C LEU A 106 10.77 -27.86 -15.65
N ASN A 107 12.06 -28.10 -15.56
CA ASN A 107 13.04 -27.10 -15.15
C ASN A 107 13.24 -25.99 -16.22
N SER A 108 12.89 -26.27 -17.46
CA SER A 108 12.89 -25.29 -18.55
C SER A 108 11.67 -24.39 -18.57
N THR A 109 10.67 -24.64 -17.72
CA THR A 109 9.45 -23.83 -17.62
C THR A 109 9.47 -23.02 -16.33
N ILE A 110 9.06 -21.76 -16.43
CA ILE A 110 8.72 -20.92 -15.29
C ILE A 110 7.21 -20.66 -15.35
N LEU A 111 6.46 -21.36 -14.51
CA LEU A 111 5.02 -21.17 -14.36
C LEU A 111 4.73 -20.16 -13.25
N VAL A 112 4.07 -19.06 -13.60
CA VAL A 112 3.69 -17.99 -12.65
C VAL A 112 2.18 -17.96 -12.53
N LEU A 113 1.66 -18.13 -11.32
CA LEU A 113 0.23 -18.08 -10.99
C LEU A 113 -0.03 -16.85 -10.11
N CYS A 114 -0.70 -15.84 -10.65
CA CYS A 114 -1.04 -14.60 -9.97
C CYS A 114 -2.46 -14.71 -9.38
N HIS A 115 -2.56 -15.03 -8.09
CA HIS A 115 -3.81 -15.18 -7.34
C HIS A 115 -4.05 -13.92 -6.50
N LYS A 116 -4.77 -12.95 -7.05
CA LYS A 116 -5.05 -11.67 -6.41
C LYS A 116 -6.30 -11.74 -5.52
N HIS A 117 -6.33 -10.88 -4.48
CA HIS A 117 -7.47 -10.71 -3.56
C HIS A 117 -7.92 -12.00 -2.85
N GLY A 118 -7.00 -12.94 -2.68
CA GLY A 118 -7.26 -14.19 -1.97
C GLY A 118 -5.99 -14.96 -1.68
N VAL A 119 -6.12 -16.03 -0.92
CA VAL A 119 -5.00 -16.89 -0.54
C VAL A 119 -5.38 -18.37 -0.67
N LEU A 120 -4.43 -19.18 -1.09
CA LEU A 120 -4.55 -20.63 -1.03
C LEU A 120 -4.47 -21.06 0.44
N ASP A 121 -5.35 -21.96 0.87
CA ASP A 121 -5.26 -22.52 2.21
C ASP A 121 -3.96 -23.31 2.37
N ARG A 122 -3.06 -22.81 3.21
CA ARG A 122 -1.73 -23.42 3.45
C ARG A 122 -1.80 -24.81 4.08
N ARG A 123 -2.97 -25.22 4.62
CA ARG A 123 -3.19 -26.56 5.17
C ARG A 123 -3.47 -27.60 4.08
N LYS A 124 -3.86 -27.14 2.89
CA LYS A 124 -4.11 -28.03 1.76
C LYS A 124 -2.81 -28.61 1.19
N LYS A 125 -2.89 -29.85 0.70
CA LYS A 125 -1.78 -30.59 0.07
C LYS A 125 -1.11 -29.78 -1.04
N LEU A 126 -1.88 -29.07 -1.87
CA LEU A 126 -1.40 -28.26 -2.96
C LEU A 126 -0.38 -27.21 -2.51
N ALA A 127 -0.60 -26.53 -1.38
CA ALA A 127 0.33 -25.53 -0.85
C ALA A 127 1.70 -26.16 -0.52
N ALA A 128 1.71 -27.30 0.14
CA ALA A 128 2.94 -28.04 0.48
C ALA A 128 3.68 -28.53 -0.79
N GLU A 129 2.95 -28.96 -1.81
CA GLU A 129 3.53 -29.40 -3.08
C GLU A 129 4.18 -28.21 -3.83
N ILE A 130 3.52 -27.05 -3.87
CA ILE A 130 4.09 -25.82 -4.46
C ILE A 130 5.37 -25.43 -3.73
N GLU A 131 5.35 -25.39 -2.37
CA GLU A 131 6.54 -25.02 -1.59
C GLU A 131 7.74 -25.95 -1.79
N LYS A 132 7.49 -27.23 -2.08
CA LYS A 132 8.54 -28.22 -2.34
C LYS A 132 9.29 -27.94 -3.64
N VAL A 133 8.60 -27.61 -4.72
CA VAL A 133 9.19 -27.46 -6.05
C VAL A 133 9.37 -26.00 -6.50
N GLY A 134 8.64 -25.07 -5.90
CA GLY A 134 8.56 -23.69 -6.32
C GLY A 134 8.67 -22.67 -5.18
N VAL A 135 7.98 -21.55 -5.40
CA VAL A 135 7.83 -20.44 -4.45
C VAL A 135 6.35 -20.25 -4.19
N LEU A 136 5.93 -20.31 -2.93
CA LEU A 136 4.62 -19.88 -2.47
C LEU A 136 4.80 -18.56 -1.73
N PHE A 137 4.38 -17.47 -2.35
CA PHE A 137 4.50 -16.12 -1.82
C PHE A 137 3.13 -15.56 -1.44
N GLU A 138 3.01 -15.00 -0.25
CA GLU A 138 1.80 -14.33 0.21
C GLU A 138 2.06 -12.85 0.41
N SER A 139 1.36 -12.04 -0.36
CA SER A 139 1.41 -10.59 -0.32
C SER A 139 0.36 -10.05 0.65
N LYS A 140 0.80 -9.54 1.80
CA LYS A 140 -0.07 -8.95 2.83
C LYS A 140 -0.28 -7.47 2.55
N LYS A 141 -1.51 -6.99 2.80
CA LYS A 141 -1.85 -5.58 2.65
C LYS A 141 -0.95 -4.70 3.55
N VAL A 142 -0.44 -3.63 2.97
CA VAL A 142 0.37 -2.65 3.71
C VAL A 142 -0.56 -1.79 4.56
N LYS A 143 -0.21 -1.61 5.84
CA LYS A 143 -0.96 -0.74 6.77
C LYS A 143 -0.48 0.70 6.65
N ASP A 144 -1.35 1.66 6.94
CA ASP A 144 -1.02 3.11 6.90
C ASP A 144 0.28 3.45 7.64
N ALA A 145 0.48 2.89 8.83
CA ALA A 145 1.71 3.08 9.61
C ALA A 145 3.00 2.59 8.91
N GLN A 146 2.88 1.77 7.87
CA GLN A 146 4.02 1.24 7.13
C GLN A 146 4.35 2.08 5.88
N LEU A 147 3.42 2.92 5.42
CA LEU A 147 3.58 3.74 4.20
C LEU A 147 4.82 4.63 4.21
N PRO A 148 5.12 5.41 5.28
CA PRO A 148 6.31 6.27 5.28
C PRO A 148 7.60 5.50 5.07
N ALA A 149 7.70 4.29 5.65
CA ALA A 149 8.88 3.45 5.49
C ALA A 149 8.95 2.82 4.09
N PHE A 150 7.80 2.44 3.52
CA PHE A 150 7.72 1.97 2.14
C PHE A 150 8.18 3.06 1.17
N ILE A 151 7.61 4.28 1.27
CA ILE A 151 7.96 5.43 0.43
C ILE A 151 9.46 5.72 0.51
N THR A 152 10.00 5.85 1.71
CA THR A 152 11.43 6.12 1.92
C THR A 152 12.31 5.03 1.32
N SER A 153 11.97 3.76 1.56
CA SER A 153 12.72 2.62 1.02
C SER A 153 12.65 2.54 -0.52
N TYR A 154 11.47 2.83 -1.09
CA TYR A 154 11.27 2.85 -2.54
C TYR A 154 12.15 3.90 -3.21
N MET A 155 12.08 5.14 -2.74
CA MET A 155 12.83 6.27 -3.30
C MET A 155 14.35 6.10 -3.12
N LYS A 156 14.78 5.59 -1.96
CA LYS A 156 16.19 5.31 -1.70
C LYS A 156 16.77 4.27 -2.67
N ARG A 157 15.99 3.26 -3.06
CA ARG A 157 16.40 2.28 -4.09
C ARG A 157 16.59 2.93 -5.47
N LYS A 158 15.91 4.05 -5.72
CA LYS A 158 16.05 4.84 -6.96
C LYS A 158 17.11 5.95 -6.83
N GLY A 159 17.85 6.00 -5.72
CA GLY A 159 18.88 7.02 -5.48
C GLY A 159 18.34 8.39 -5.12
N VAL A 160 17.09 8.47 -4.66
CA VAL A 160 16.41 9.72 -4.32
C VAL A 160 15.98 9.71 -2.84
N ASP A 161 16.24 10.79 -2.13
CA ASP A 161 15.79 11.02 -0.77
C ASP A 161 14.52 11.89 -0.77
N LEU A 162 13.68 11.72 0.27
CA LEU A 162 12.52 12.59 0.52
C LEU A 162 12.69 13.35 1.82
N ASP A 163 12.20 14.58 1.80
CA ASP A 163 11.95 15.32 3.03
C ASP A 163 10.89 14.60 3.89
N PRO A 164 11.03 14.56 5.24
CA PRO A 164 10.03 13.93 6.10
C PRO A 164 8.61 14.47 5.93
N LYS A 165 8.46 15.79 5.72
CA LYS A 165 7.16 16.42 5.43
C LYS A 165 6.60 15.93 4.08
N ALA A 166 7.44 15.85 3.05
CA ALA A 166 7.09 15.32 1.74
C ALA A 166 6.60 13.86 1.83
N THR A 167 7.29 13.04 2.62
CA THR A 167 6.89 11.64 2.86
C THR A 167 5.51 11.55 3.52
N SER A 168 5.23 12.38 4.53
CA SER A 168 3.92 12.41 5.20
C SER A 168 2.81 12.87 4.25
N MET A 169 3.06 13.92 3.47
CA MET A 169 2.10 14.42 2.47
C MET A 169 1.69 13.33 1.47
N LEU A 170 2.65 12.56 0.97
CA LEU A 170 2.39 11.45 0.04
C LEU A 170 1.60 10.31 0.70
N ALA A 171 2.01 9.91 1.91
CA ALA A 171 1.34 8.83 2.64
C ALA A 171 -0.12 9.19 2.93
N ASP A 172 -0.39 10.42 3.38
CA ASP A 172 -1.73 10.89 3.72
C ASP A 172 -2.62 11.08 2.48
N PHE A 173 -2.05 11.50 1.34
CA PHE A 173 -2.81 11.78 0.13
C PHE A 173 -3.13 10.53 -0.69
N VAL A 174 -2.17 9.64 -0.88
CA VAL A 174 -2.35 8.45 -1.73
C VAL A 174 -2.94 7.28 -0.95
N GLY A 175 -2.60 7.17 0.34
CA GLY A 175 -3.02 6.06 1.19
C GLY A 175 -2.34 4.74 0.81
N THR A 176 -3.01 3.61 1.12
CA THR A 176 -2.45 2.27 1.01
C THR A 176 -2.50 1.65 -0.38
N ASP A 177 -2.94 2.37 -1.41
CA ASP A 177 -2.86 1.91 -2.80
C ASP A 177 -1.42 2.03 -3.31
N LEU A 178 -0.64 0.95 -3.17
CA LEU A 178 0.77 0.93 -3.55
C LEU A 178 0.99 1.12 -5.06
N SER A 179 0.08 0.66 -5.91
CA SER A 179 0.19 0.84 -7.36
C SER A 179 0.08 2.31 -7.74
N ARG A 180 -0.90 3.00 -7.17
CA ARG A 180 -1.06 4.45 -7.34
C ARG A 180 0.11 5.20 -6.71
N LEU A 181 0.52 4.82 -5.50
CA LEU A 181 1.62 5.46 -4.78
C LEU A 181 2.93 5.39 -5.57
N THR A 182 3.29 4.21 -6.08
CA THR A 182 4.51 4.05 -6.87
C THR A 182 4.44 4.81 -8.19
N GLY A 183 3.27 4.90 -8.82
CA GLY A 183 3.06 5.76 -9.99
C GLY A 183 3.33 7.24 -9.71
N GLU A 184 2.86 7.76 -8.56
CA GLU A 184 3.15 9.12 -8.14
C GLU A 184 4.64 9.33 -7.82
N LEU A 185 5.29 8.34 -7.18
CA LEU A 185 6.73 8.39 -6.89
C LEU A 185 7.57 8.39 -8.17
N GLU A 186 7.23 7.57 -9.18
CA GLU A 186 7.92 7.57 -10.48
C GLU A 186 7.75 8.92 -11.21
N LYS A 187 6.57 9.52 -11.19
CA LYS A 187 6.36 10.89 -11.74
C LYS A 187 7.29 11.91 -11.07
N LEU A 188 7.41 11.86 -9.74
CA LEU A 188 8.33 12.74 -9.01
C LEU A 188 9.77 12.54 -9.46
N ILE A 189 10.22 11.28 -9.60
CA ILE A 189 11.59 10.95 -10.04
C ILE A 189 11.87 11.52 -11.43
N ILE A 190 10.93 11.33 -12.37
CA ILE A 190 11.07 11.81 -13.76
C ILE A 190 11.12 13.34 -13.83
N THR A 191 10.40 14.03 -12.96
CA THR A 191 10.30 15.50 -12.95
C THR A 191 11.41 16.20 -12.15
N LEU A 192 12.30 15.41 -11.49
CA LEU A 192 13.43 15.99 -10.77
C LEU A 192 14.42 16.67 -11.72
N PRO A 193 14.88 17.88 -11.40
CA PRO A 193 15.97 18.53 -12.12
C PRO A 193 17.23 17.66 -12.15
N LYS A 194 17.99 17.72 -13.24
CA LYS A 194 19.27 16.99 -13.36
C LYS A 194 20.19 17.32 -12.18
N GLY A 195 20.68 16.26 -11.51
CA GLY A 195 21.59 16.38 -10.34
C GLY A 195 20.89 16.57 -9.00
N GLN A 196 19.57 16.72 -8.96
CA GLN A 196 18.84 16.76 -7.70
C GLN A 196 18.43 15.35 -7.27
N THR A 197 18.79 14.99 -6.04
CA THR A 197 18.55 13.67 -5.44
C THR A 197 17.59 13.75 -4.24
N ARG A 198 16.98 14.90 -3.98
CA ARG A 198 16.07 15.10 -2.85
C ARG A 198 14.77 15.75 -3.29
N VAL A 199 13.64 15.16 -2.89
CA VAL A 199 12.29 15.68 -3.13
C VAL A 199 11.85 16.51 -1.93
N THR A 200 11.39 17.75 -2.22
CA THR A 200 10.86 18.69 -1.22
C THR A 200 9.32 18.76 -1.28
N PRO A 201 8.66 19.30 -0.23
CA PRO A 201 7.22 19.54 -0.24
C PRO A 201 6.74 20.39 -1.43
N GLU A 202 7.53 21.40 -1.86
CA GLU A 202 7.22 22.25 -3.00
C GLU A 202 7.15 21.47 -4.32
N GLN A 203 8.01 20.45 -4.47
CA GLN A 203 7.98 19.60 -5.67
C GLN A 203 6.76 18.68 -5.67
N ILE A 204 6.31 18.22 -4.51
CA ILE A 204 5.06 17.47 -4.38
C ILE A 204 3.87 18.37 -4.76
N GLU A 205 3.82 19.58 -4.25
CA GLU A 205 2.79 20.56 -4.61
C GLU A 205 2.72 20.78 -6.12
N ARG A 206 3.87 21.02 -6.76
CA ARG A 206 3.95 21.28 -8.20
C ARG A 206 3.57 20.07 -9.08
N ASN A 207 4.01 18.87 -8.71
CA ASN A 207 3.93 17.70 -9.59
C ASN A 207 2.75 16.78 -9.30
N ILE A 208 2.23 16.79 -8.06
CA ILE A 208 1.13 15.95 -7.62
C ILE A 208 -0.14 16.76 -7.32
N GLY A 209 0.02 18.07 -7.13
CA GLY A 209 -1.09 18.97 -6.83
C GLY A 209 -1.55 18.96 -5.38
N ILE A 210 -0.70 18.47 -4.47
CA ILE A 210 -0.98 18.49 -3.03
C ILE A 210 -0.40 19.76 -2.46
N SER A 211 -1.24 20.66 -1.96
CA SER A 211 -0.76 21.90 -1.34
C SER A 211 0.15 21.61 -0.14
N LYS A 212 1.31 22.23 -0.10
CA LYS A 212 2.25 22.11 1.03
C LYS A 212 1.75 22.77 2.32
N ASP A 213 0.86 23.76 2.19
CA ASP A 213 0.35 24.58 3.27
C ASP A 213 -1.09 24.22 3.65
N TYR A 214 -1.87 23.69 2.68
CA TYR A 214 -3.28 23.37 2.84
C TYR A 214 -3.54 21.90 2.50
N ASN A 215 -3.19 21.00 3.43
CA ASN A 215 -3.39 19.57 3.33
C ASN A 215 -3.84 18.99 4.67
N ASN A 216 -4.21 17.72 4.71
CA ASN A 216 -4.71 17.07 5.93
C ASN A 216 -3.68 17.00 7.07
N PHE A 217 -2.38 16.94 6.74
CA PHE A 217 -1.31 17.01 7.74
C PHE A 217 -1.28 18.38 8.42
N GLU A 218 -1.35 19.45 7.63
CA GLU A 218 -1.38 20.83 8.15
C GLU A 218 -2.67 21.13 8.91
N LEU A 219 -3.81 20.56 8.48
CA LEU A 219 -5.08 20.67 9.21
C LEU A 219 -4.98 20.00 10.59
N ARG A 220 -4.45 18.77 10.63
CA ARG A 220 -4.25 18.04 11.89
C ARG A 220 -3.30 18.81 12.82
N SER A 221 -2.19 19.32 12.30
CA SER A 221 -1.25 20.12 13.07
C SER A 221 -1.89 21.39 13.62
N ALA A 222 -2.67 22.11 12.81
CA ALA A 222 -3.42 23.28 13.24
C ALA A 222 -4.45 22.95 14.34
N ILE A 223 -5.14 21.83 14.22
CA ILE A 223 -6.06 21.33 15.26
C ILE A 223 -5.30 21.02 16.55
N VAL A 224 -4.19 20.27 16.48
CA VAL A 224 -3.37 19.93 17.66
C VAL A 224 -2.86 21.17 18.36
N GLU A 225 -2.43 22.19 17.63
CA GLU A 225 -1.93 23.46 18.17
C GLU A 225 -3.05 24.44 18.53
N LYS A 226 -4.32 24.10 18.26
CA LYS A 226 -5.49 24.99 18.39
C LYS A 226 -5.34 26.29 17.60
N ASP A 227 -4.67 26.23 16.44
CA ASP A 227 -4.58 27.36 15.51
C ASP A 227 -5.87 27.45 14.67
N ILE A 228 -6.87 28.16 15.26
CA ILE A 228 -8.20 28.32 14.67
C ILE A 228 -8.13 29.01 13.29
N LEU A 229 -7.26 30.00 13.15
CA LEU A 229 -7.13 30.76 11.89
C LEU A 229 -6.59 29.88 10.77
N LYS A 230 -5.52 29.11 11.03
CA LYS A 230 -4.93 28.20 10.07
C LYS A 230 -5.90 27.09 9.71
N ALA A 231 -6.57 26.48 10.68
CA ALA A 231 -7.56 25.43 10.46
C ALA A 231 -8.68 25.91 9.52
N ASN A 232 -9.24 27.09 9.77
CA ASN A 232 -10.29 27.67 8.92
C ASN A 232 -9.81 27.98 7.49
N LYS A 233 -8.57 28.46 7.31
CA LYS A 233 -7.99 28.68 5.98
C LYS A 233 -7.86 27.37 5.19
N ILE A 234 -7.44 26.29 5.85
CA ILE A 234 -7.33 24.97 5.24
C ILE A 234 -8.70 24.43 4.86
N ILE A 235 -9.70 24.53 5.75
CA ILE A 235 -11.06 24.09 5.45
C ILE A 235 -11.64 24.82 4.24
N LYS A 236 -11.45 26.15 4.17
CA LYS A 236 -11.89 26.95 3.01
C LYS A 236 -11.22 26.47 1.72
N TYR A 237 -9.90 26.16 1.76
CA TYR A 237 -9.20 25.61 0.61
C TYR A 237 -9.76 24.24 0.19
N PHE A 238 -10.11 23.37 1.14
CA PHE A 238 -10.72 22.05 0.85
C PHE A 238 -12.10 22.21 0.20
N GLU A 239 -12.90 23.16 0.68
CA GLU A 239 -14.21 23.49 0.12
C GLU A 239 -14.10 23.98 -1.34
N GLU A 240 -13.11 24.80 -1.64
CA GLU A 240 -12.82 25.30 -2.99
C GLU A 240 -12.21 24.21 -3.91
N ASN A 241 -11.62 23.15 -3.33
CA ASN A 241 -10.92 22.07 -4.05
C ASN A 241 -11.40 20.66 -3.63
N PRO A 242 -12.69 20.33 -3.74
CA PRO A 242 -13.26 19.09 -3.17
C PRO A 242 -12.79 17.81 -3.86
N LYS A 243 -12.41 17.88 -5.14
CA LYS A 243 -11.91 16.70 -5.89
C LYS A 243 -10.57 16.22 -5.38
N THR A 244 -9.70 17.12 -4.94
CA THR A 244 -8.37 16.79 -4.40
C THR A 244 -8.39 16.56 -2.88
N ASN A 245 -9.44 17.05 -2.21
CA ASN A 245 -9.58 16.96 -0.76
C ASN A 245 -10.97 16.43 -0.37
N PRO A 246 -11.31 15.18 -0.72
CA PRO A 246 -12.61 14.61 -0.36
C PRO A 246 -12.74 14.50 1.16
N ILE A 247 -13.91 14.89 1.70
CA ILE A 247 -14.17 14.91 3.14
C ILE A 247 -13.90 13.56 3.82
N GLN A 248 -14.20 12.45 3.16
CA GLN A 248 -14.01 11.09 3.68
C GLN A 248 -12.55 10.82 4.04
N MET A 249 -11.60 11.36 3.26
CA MET A 249 -10.18 11.24 3.54
C MET A 249 -9.81 12.03 4.81
N THR A 250 -10.31 13.25 4.93
CA THR A 250 -10.09 14.09 6.12
C THR A 250 -10.66 13.45 7.37
N LEU A 251 -11.90 12.94 7.31
CA LEU A 251 -12.56 12.28 8.44
C LEU A 251 -11.79 11.02 8.87
N SER A 252 -11.33 10.21 7.92
CA SER A 252 -10.56 9.00 8.20
C SER A 252 -9.24 9.32 8.92
N LEU A 253 -8.51 10.34 8.46
CA LEU A 253 -7.24 10.75 9.06
C LEU A 253 -7.43 11.34 10.47
N LEU A 254 -8.45 12.18 10.67
CA LEU A 254 -8.77 12.71 12.00
C LEU A 254 -9.22 11.59 12.95
N PHE A 255 -10.04 10.66 12.48
CA PHE A 255 -10.45 9.50 13.28
C PHE A 255 -9.25 8.66 13.71
N GLY A 256 -8.34 8.34 12.80
CA GLY A 256 -7.11 7.61 13.10
C GLY A 256 -6.24 8.33 14.16
N PHE A 257 -6.07 9.64 14.00
CA PHE A 257 -5.30 10.45 14.96
C PHE A 257 -5.93 10.46 16.35
N PHE A 258 -7.23 10.80 16.48
CA PHE A 258 -7.88 10.87 17.79
C PHE A 258 -8.07 9.49 18.42
N SER A 259 -8.24 8.43 17.65
CA SER A 259 -8.24 7.04 18.16
C SER A 259 -6.88 6.67 18.75
N ASN A 260 -5.79 6.98 18.06
CA ASN A 260 -4.44 6.77 18.60
C ASN A 260 -4.16 7.67 19.80
N LEU A 261 -4.66 8.92 19.83
CA LEU A 261 -4.57 9.80 20.98
C LEU A 261 -5.29 9.20 22.19
N MET A 262 -6.47 8.62 21.98
CA MET A 262 -7.20 7.91 23.03
C MET A 262 -6.41 6.73 23.58
N LEU A 263 -5.80 5.92 22.70
CA LEU A 263 -4.91 4.82 23.11
C LEU A 263 -3.69 5.34 23.88
N ALA A 264 -3.09 6.47 23.45
CA ALA A 264 -1.94 7.06 24.13
C ALA A 264 -2.24 7.45 25.61
N TYR A 265 -3.50 7.75 25.96
CA TYR A 265 -3.89 7.95 27.36
C TYR A 265 -3.76 6.70 28.22
N TYR A 266 -3.79 5.51 27.65
CA TYR A 266 -3.60 4.24 28.35
C TYR A 266 -2.16 3.74 28.33
N ALA A 267 -1.24 4.42 27.63
CA ALA A 267 0.17 4.05 27.67
C ALA A 267 0.72 4.12 29.09
N PRO A 268 1.43 3.09 29.59
CA PRO A 268 2.01 3.08 30.94
C PRO A 268 2.96 4.27 31.18
N GLU A 269 3.74 4.61 30.17
CA GLU A 269 4.69 5.73 30.21
C GLU A 269 4.29 6.81 29.21
N LYS A 270 4.16 8.07 29.72
CA LYS A 270 3.85 9.26 28.91
C LYS A 270 5.11 9.91 28.34
N THR A 271 6.05 9.10 27.88
CA THR A 271 7.28 9.52 27.19
C THR A 271 7.16 9.33 25.69
N GLU A 272 8.03 9.97 24.89
CA GLU A 272 8.06 9.77 23.45
C GLU A 272 8.20 8.27 23.11
N GLN A 273 9.10 7.58 23.79
CA GLN A 273 9.36 6.15 23.58
C GLN A 273 8.19 5.27 24.03
N GLY A 274 7.62 5.55 25.24
CA GLY A 274 6.53 4.77 25.80
C GLY A 274 5.27 4.84 24.94
N ILE A 275 4.87 6.05 24.51
CA ILE A 275 3.72 6.25 23.64
C ILE A 275 3.97 5.60 22.28
N ALA A 276 5.15 5.83 21.65
CA ALA A 276 5.48 5.26 20.36
C ALA A 276 5.37 3.73 20.36
N SER A 277 5.94 3.08 21.37
CA SER A 277 5.86 1.61 21.53
C SER A 277 4.43 1.14 21.74
N PHE A 278 3.64 1.84 22.55
CA PHE A 278 2.29 1.43 22.91
C PHE A 278 1.29 1.51 21.76
N ILE A 279 1.36 2.58 20.95
CA ILE A 279 0.47 2.77 19.79
C ILE A 279 1.10 2.30 18.46
N GLY A 280 2.29 1.69 18.51
CA GLY A 280 2.93 1.06 17.36
C GLY A 280 3.57 2.05 16.36
N LEU A 281 4.04 3.22 16.82
CA LEU A 281 4.79 4.16 15.99
C LEU A 281 6.22 3.67 15.78
N LYS A 282 6.76 3.89 14.59
CA LYS A 282 8.12 3.43 14.25
C LYS A 282 9.23 4.26 14.87
N THR A 283 8.97 5.54 15.10
CA THR A 283 9.97 6.47 15.61
C THR A 283 9.40 7.27 16.79
N PRO A 284 10.17 7.43 17.88
CA PRO A 284 9.70 8.15 19.05
C PRO A 284 9.28 9.60 18.76
N TRP A 285 9.93 10.28 17.82
CA TRP A 285 9.59 11.67 17.51
C TRP A 285 8.15 11.86 16.99
N GLN A 286 7.57 10.86 16.35
CA GLN A 286 6.17 10.90 15.89
C GLN A 286 5.18 11.01 17.06
N SER A 287 5.56 10.59 18.25
CA SER A 287 4.72 10.71 19.46
C SER A 287 4.67 12.12 20.04
N ARG A 288 5.53 13.05 19.60
CA ARG A 288 5.52 14.45 20.05
C ARG A 288 4.19 15.15 19.79
N GLU A 289 3.59 14.86 18.65
CA GLU A 289 2.30 15.42 18.26
C GLU A 289 1.20 14.92 19.21
N TYR A 290 1.23 13.65 19.61
CA TYR A 290 0.31 13.08 20.60
C TYR A 290 0.55 13.68 21.99
N LEU A 291 1.80 13.84 22.40
CA LEU A 291 2.12 14.52 23.67
C LEU A 291 1.64 15.98 23.69
N SER A 292 1.79 16.69 22.57
CA SER A 292 1.25 18.06 22.43
C SER A 292 -0.28 18.05 22.50
N ALA A 293 -0.92 17.15 21.80
CA ALA A 293 -2.38 17.00 21.81
C ALA A 293 -2.93 16.65 23.22
N MET A 294 -2.27 15.76 23.97
CA MET A 294 -2.67 15.39 25.34
C MET A 294 -2.67 16.57 26.30
N ARG A 295 -1.87 17.60 26.08
CA ARG A 295 -1.86 18.82 26.89
C ARG A 295 -3.07 19.72 26.64
N ARG A 296 -3.70 19.62 25.47
CA ARG A 296 -4.79 20.50 25.02
C ARG A 296 -6.15 19.83 24.99
N TYR A 297 -6.18 18.52 24.81
CA TYR A 297 -7.39 17.72 24.77
C TYR A 297 -7.36 16.69 25.88
N SER A 298 -8.36 16.70 26.76
CA SER A 298 -8.52 15.67 27.80
C SER A 298 -8.98 14.35 27.18
N GLY A 299 -8.82 13.21 27.88
CA GLY A 299 -9.34 11.92 27.42
C GLY A 299 -10.85 11.95 27.18
N VAL A 300 -11.63 12.65 28.02
CA VAL A 300 -13.08 12.84 27.83
C VAL A 300 -13.37 13.63 26.56
N LYS A 301 -12.66 14.74 26.32
CA LYS A 301 -12.82 15.54 25.11
C LYS A 301 -12.43 14.73 23.87
N THR A 302 -11.35 13.93 23.94
CA THR A 302 -10.92 13.05 22.85
C THR A 302 -12.00 12.03 22.48
N MET A 303 -12.67 11.43 23.49
CA MET A 303 -13.78 10.50 23.26
C MET A 303 -14.97 11.22 22.59
N GLN A 304 -15.30 12.44 23.04
CA GLN A 304 -16.37 13.25 22.41
C GLN A 304 -16.02 13.57 20.95
N ILE A 305 -14.78 13.96 20.67
CA ILE A 305 -14.30 14.25 19.30
C ILE A 305 -14.46 13.01 18.38
N ILE A 306 -14.12 11.82 18.85
CA ILE A 306 -14.32 10.57 18.11
C ILE A 306 -15.81 10.38 17.76
N GLY A 307 -16.71 10.69 18.70
CA GLY A 307 -18.16 10.68 18.47
C GLY A 307 -18.59 11.70 17.41
N GLU A 308 -18.07 12.93 17.45
CA GLU A 308 -18.37 13.97 16.47
C GLU A 308 -17.87 13.62 15.06
N ILE A 309 -16.67 13.02 14.96
CA ILE A 309 -16.14 12.54 13.66
C ILE A 309 -17.05 11.46 13.08
N ARG A 310 -17.50 10.50 13.89
CA ARG A 310 -18.45 9.46 13.44
C ARG A 310 -19.76 10.09 12.97
N TYR A 311 -20.26 11.11 13.67
CA TYR A 311 -21.49 11.81 13.29
C TYR A 311 -21.30 12.58 11.97
N ALA A 312 -20.16 13.25 11.80
CA ALA A 312 -19.80 13.92 10.54
C ALA A 312 -19.69 12.92 9.37
N ASP A 313 -19.11 11.74 9.60
CA ASP A 313 -19.03 10.68 8.60
C ASP A 313 -20.43 10.19 8.16
N ALA A 314 -21.34 9.99 9.11
CA ALA A 314 -22.72 9.63 8.82
C ALA A 314 -23.43 10.72 7.99
N LYS A 315 -23.28 12.01 8.38
CA LYS A 315 -23.81 13.14 7.62
C LYS A 315 -23.27 13.22 6.20
N SER A 316 -21.96 13.02 6.00
CA SER A 316 -21.34 13.04 4.66
C SER A 316 -21.85 11.94 3.72
N LYS A 317 -22.46 10.89 4.28
CA LYS A 317 -23.10 9.80 3.56
C LYS A 317 -24.63 9.96 3.45
N GLY A 318 -25.14 11.13 3.83
CA GLY A 318 -26.58 11.45 3.73
C GLY A 318 -27.44 11.03 4.93
N VAL A 319 -26.86 10.43 5.98
CA VAL A 319 -27.62 10.04 7.18
C VAL A 319 -27.90 11.26 8.05
N GLY A 320 -29.16 11.64 8.12
CA GLY A 320 -29.60 12.83 8.89
C GLY A 320 -29.13 14.17 8.29
N ASN A 321 -28.76 14.17 7.02
CA ASN A 321 -28.38 15.37 6.28
C ASN A 321 -29.05 15.41 4.91
N SER A 322 -29.78 16.49 4.63
CA SER A 322 -30.46 16.73 3.34
C SER A 322 -29.93 17.96 2.59
N SER A 323 -29.07 18.78 3.20
CA SER A 323 -28.75 20.11 2.65
C SER A 323 -27.32 20.61 2.92
N LEU A 324 -26.59 20.08 3.89
CA LEU A 324 -25.24 20.55 4.21
C LEU A 324 -24.22 20.03 3.19
N SER A 325 -23.37 20.91 2.71
CA SER A 325 -22.22 20.53 1.89
C SER A 325 -21.15 19.84 2.72
N ASP A 326 -20.23 19.14 2.06
CA ASP A 326 -19.05 18.53 2.70
C ASP A 326 -18.21 19.59 3.43
N GLY A 327 -18.11 20.80 2.86
CA GLY A 327 -17.42 21.94 3.49
C GLY A 327 -18.09 22.41 4.78
N ASP A 328 -19.44 22.47 4.80
CA ASP A 328 -20.19 22.84 6.00
C ASP A 328 -20.05 21.81 7.11
N ILE A 329 -20.12 20.51 6.75
CA ILE A 329 -19.93 19.40 7.70
C ILE A 329 -18.53 19.46 8.33
N LEU A 330 -17.50 19.69 7.51
CA LEU A 330 -16.12 19.76 7.99
C LEU A 330 -15.90 20.99 8.87
N ARG A 331 -16.50 22.14 8.51
CA ARG A 331 -16.44 23.37 9.33
C ARG A 331 -17.10 23.19 10.69
N GLU A 332 -18.30 22.60 10.72
CA GLU A 332 -19.00 22.26 11.97
C GLU A 332 -18.15 21.33 12.85
N LEU A 333 -17.60 20.27 12.25
CA LEU A 333 -16.75 19.32 12.97
C LEU A 333 -15.52 19.98 13.58
N VAL A 334 -14.76 20.73 12.79
CA VAL A 334 -13.51 21.36 13.27
C VAL A 334 -13.82 22.43 14.33
N PHE A 335 -14.93 23.16 14.19
CA PHE A 335 -15.38 24.05 15.24
C PHE A 335 -15.61 23.30 16.56
N LYS A 336 -16.33 22.19 16.55
CA LYS A 336 -16.58 21.36 17.75
C LYS A 336 -15.32 20.74 18.36
N ILE A 337 -14.30 20.46 17.52
CA ILE A 337 -13.01 19.95 18.00
C ILE A 337 -12.23 21.04 18.72
N LEU A 338 -12.20 22.25 18.17
CA LEU A 338 -11.36 23.34 18.68
C LEU A 338 -11.95 23.99 19.94
N HIS A 339 -13.26 23.94 20.12
CA HIS A 339 -14.01 24.48 21.28
C HIS A 339 -14.55 23.35 22.14
#